data_37fee6a240e4d0c3718ff5dff0e1ab4d
#
_entry.id   37fee6a240e4d0c3718ff5dff0e1ab4d
#
_cell.length_a   1.000
_cell.length_b   1.000
_cell.length_c   1.000
_cell.angle_alpha   90.00
_cell.angle_beta   90.00
_cell.angle_gamma   90.00
#
_symmetry.space_group_name_H-M   'P 1'
#
loop_
_entity.id
_entity.type
_entity.pdbx_description
1 polymer ?
#
loop_
_entity_poly.entity_id
_entity_poly.type
_entity_poly.pdbx_seq_one_letter_code
_entity_poly.pdbx_strand_id
1 'polypeptide(L)'
;MIPDSAVFIEVALIIAKVVVMTLLLFLLPLPLTWIERKVAGHIQSRLGPYRVGPHGLLQPLADLIKLHFKEDIVPDKADKLIFKLAPLLALIPAFAVFVAIPFGDSITLPLINKEVTLYISDMNVGLLYVLSIASLGIYGMILGGWSANSKYALLGGLRSSAQMISYEVALSFAVVGVVMMSNSLSLVEVVGSQNGGLQSWNIAYLPVGPVWFAIFLIAALAEVNRIPFDLPEDEGTLAAGYHTEYSGLRFAFFMLSEYVAMFTVSIMGVILFFGGWNAPLELPVRIPPIVWFFGKVALFIYFFMWIRFTLPRYRYDQLMQIGWKVLIPLSMINIIVTGLMRIN
;
A
#
# COMPACT_ATOMS: atom_id res chain seq x y z
N MET A 1 36.26 9.82 -18.87
CA MET A 1 35.28 9.06 -19.68
C MET A 1 35.02 7.75 -18.96
N ILE A 2 33.79 7.54 -18.50
CA ILE A 2 33.36 6.24 -17.98
C ILE A 2 33.35 5.29 -19.20
N PRO A 3 33.99 4.11 -19.13
CA PRO A 3 33.97 3.20 -20.26
C PRO A 3 32.54 2.80 -20.58
N ASP A 4 32.17 2.80 -21.88
CA ASP A 4 30.79 2.50 -22.34
C ASP A 4 30.21 1.20 -21.75
N SER A 5 31.08 0.23 -21.43
CA SER A 5 30.70 -1.01 -20.76
C SER A 5 30.17 -0.84 -19.33
N ALA A 6 30.65 0.14 -18.58
CA ALA A 6 30.20 0.38 -17.19
C ALA A 6 28.81 1.03 -17.18
N VAL A 7 28.57 1.99 -18.08
CA VAL A 7 27.25 2.63 -18.24
C VAL A 7 26.20 1.60 -18.71
N PHE A 8 26.59 0.72 -19.65
CA PHE A 8 25.70 -0.34 -20.12
C PHE A 8 25.29 -1.31 -19.00
N ILE A 9 26.23 -1.70 -18.14
CA ILE A 9 25.94 -2.58 -16.98
C ILE A 9 24.99 -1.88 -15.99
N GLU A 10 25.18 -0.59 -15.73
CA GLU A 10 24.29 0.15 -14.80
C GLU A 10 22.87 0.27 -15.36
N VAL A 11 22.71 0.62 -16.62
CA VAL A 11 21.40 0.67 -17.28
C VAL A 11 20.73 -0.70 -17.27
N ALA A 12 21.49 -1.77 -17.59
CA ALA A 12 20.96 -3.14 -17.56
C ALA A 12 20.49 -3.54 -16.15
N LEU A 13 21.22 -3.16 -15.09
CA LEU A 13 20.83 -3.41 -13.70
C LEU A 13 19.55 -2.65 -13.32
N ILE A 14 19.41 -1.39 -13.73
CA ILE A 14 18.18 -0.61 -13.48
C ILE A 14 16.99 -1.27 -14.19
N ILE A 15 17.12 -1.64 -15.45
CA ILE A 15 16.06 -2.35 -16.19
C ILE A 15 15.70 -3.67 -15.51
N ALA A 16 16.71 -4.45 -15.09
CA ALA A 16 16.47 -5.69 -14.37
C ALA A 16 15.71 -5.48 -13.06
N LYS A 17 16.06 -4.46 -12.26
CA LYS A 17 15.32 -4.09 -11.05
C LYS A 17 13.87 -3.75 -11.34
N VAL A 18 13.61 -2.92 -12.36
CA VAL A 18 12.26 -2.52 -12.75
C VAL A 18 11.44 -3.74 -13.19
N VAL A 19 12.01 -4.63 -14.01
CA VAL A 19 11.34 -5.85 -14.48
C VAL A 19 11.02 -6.78 -13.31
N VAL A 20 11.99 -7.05 -12.43
CA VAL A 20 11.79 -7.91 -11.26
C VAL A 20 10.72 -7.34 -10.36
N MET A 21 10.74 -6.02 -10.10
CA MET A 21 9.76 -5.34 -9.28
C MET A 21 8.35 -5.43 -9.88
N THR A 22 8.22 -5.13 -11.17
CA THR A 22 6.94 -5.21 -11.87
C THR A 22 6.37 -6.63 -11.81
N LEU A 23 7.18 -7.65 -12.05
CA LEU A 23 6.76 -9.06 -11.94
C LEU A 23 6.34 -9.42 -10.51
N LEU A 24 7.09 -8.97 -9.51
CA LEU A 24 6.75 -9.18 -8.10
C LEU A 24 5.38 -8.58 -7.77
N LEU A 25 5.11 -7.34 -8.20
CA LEU A 25 3.84 -6.67 -7.96
C LEU A 25 2.66 -7.35 -8.67
N PHE A 26 2.85 -7.84 -9.90
CA PHE A 26 1.82 -8.62 -10.59
C PHE A 26 1.52 -9.96 -9.94
N LEU A 27 2.53 -10.61 -9.35
CA LEU A 27 2.38 -11.90 -8.68
C LEU A 27 1.93 -11.77 -7.23
N LEU A 28 2.07 -10.59 -6.63
CA LEU A 28 1.76 -10.31 -5.22
C LEU A 28 0.34 -10.70 -4.79
N PRO A 29 -0.74 -10.45 -5.57
CA PRO A 29 -2.08 -10.83 -5.16
C PRO A 29 -2.27 -12.34 -5.01
N LEU A 30 -1.51 -13.17 -5.71
CA LEU A 30 -1.67 -14.62 -5.65
C LEU A 30 -1.50 -15.18 -4.23
N PRO A 31 -0.35 -14.97 -3.55
CA PRO A 31 -0.20 -15.42 -2.17
C PRO A 31 -1.11 -14.64 -1.21
N LEU A 32 -1.33 -13.34 -1.42
CA LEU A 32 -2.12 -12.51 -0.51
C LEU A 32 -3.60 -12.93 -0.49
N THR A 33 -4.22 -13.17 -1.63
CA THR A 33 -5.61 -13.65 -1.71
C THR A 33 -5.77 -15.04 -1.09
N TRP A 34 -4.78 -15.91 -1.23
CA TRP A 34 -4.80 -17.22 -0.59
C TRP A 34 -4.73 -17.10 0.94
N ILE A 35 -3.79 -16.30 1.45
CA ILE A 35 -3.63 -16.04 2.90
C ILE A 35 -4.91 -15.42 3.46
N GLU A 36 -5.46 -14.39 2.80
CA GLU A 36 -6.67 -13.70 3.23
C GLU A 36 -7.86 -14.66 3.35
N ARG A 37 -8.08 -15.53 2.36
CA ARG A 37 -9.14 -16.54 2.40
C ARG A 37 -8.90 -17.63 3.45
N LYS A 38 -7.64 -17.96 3.78
CA LYS A 38 -7.29 -18.86 4.88
C LYS A 38 -7.57 -18.22 6.23
N VAL A 39 -7.15 -16.96 6.43
CA VAL A 39 -7.43 -16.19 7.67
C VAL A 39 -8.94 -16.08 7.86
N ALA A 40 -9.69 -15.71 6.82
CA ALA A 40 -11.15 -15.67 6.85
C ALA A 40 -11.76 -17.02 7.28
N GLY A 41 -11.28 -18.12 6.70
CA GLY A 41 -11.73 -19.45 7.04
C GLY A 41 -11.51 -19.76 8.52
N HIS A 42 -10.33 -19.50 9.06
CA HIS A 42 -10.02 -19.73 10.48
C HIS A 42 -10.90 -18.89 11.42
N ILE A 43 -11.07 -17.58 11.15
CA ILE A 43 -11.91 -16.70 11.99
C ILE A 43 -13.38 -17.12 11.94
N GLN A 44 -13.86 -17.55 10.78
CA GLN A 44 -15.25 -17.98 10.56
C GLN A 44 -15.47 -19.47 10.89
N SER A 45 -14.50 -20.19 11.46
CA SER A 45 -14.58 -21.61 11.80
C SER A 45 -14.97 -22.49 10.59
N ARG A 46 -14.47 -22.16 9.37
CA ARG A 46 -14.69 -22.91 8.14
C ARG A 46 -13.39 -23.24 7.41
N LEU A 47 -13.42 -24.24 6.53
CA LEU A 47 -12.29 -24.54 5.67
C LEU A 47 -12.16 -23.43 4.60
N GLY A 48 -10.99 -22.78 4.54
CA GLY A 48 -10.61 -21.91 3.42
C GLY A 48 -10.34 -22.73 2.14
N PRO A 49 -9.73 -22.12 1.09
CA PRO A 49 -9.37 -22.84 -0.13
C PRO A 49 -8.58 -24.11 0.17
N TYR A 50 -9.04 -25.26 -0.30
CA TYR A 50 -8.43 -26.55 0.02
C TYR A 50 -8.28 -27.48 -1.19
N ARG A 51 -9.18 -27.39 -2.19
CA ARG A 51 -9.30 -28.41 -3.26
C ARG A 51 -8.33 -28.24 -4.42
N VAL A 52 -7.97 -27.00 -4.79
CA VAL A 52 -7.16 -26.71 -5.98
C VAL A 52 -5.68 -26.65 -5.60
N GLY A 53 -4.93 -27.70 -5.91
CA GLY A 53 -3.53 -27.87 -5.52
C GLY A 53 -3.34 -28.19 -4.03
N PRO A 54 -2.08 -28.31 -3.57
CA PRO A 54 -1.78 -28.60 -2.17
C PRO A 54 -2.36 -27.52 -1.25
N HIS A 55 -3.28 -27.86 -0.35
CA HIS A 55 -3.93 -26.95 0.59
C HIS A 55 -4.62 -25.74 -0.07
N GLY A 56 -5.01 -25.84 -1.35
CA GLY A 56 -5.67 -24.77 -2.09
C GLY A 56 -4.74 -23.67 -2.61
N LEU A 57 -3.44 -23.90 -2.67
CA LEU A 57 -2.42 -22.91 -3.05
C LEU A 57 -2.57 -22.42 -4.49
N LEU A 58 -3.10 -23.26 -5.37
CA LEU A 58 -3.33 -22.93 -6.79
C LEU A 58 -4.69 -22.25 -7.05
N GLN A 59 -5.51 -22.05 -6.02
CA GLN A 59 -6.81 -21.40 -6.18
C GLN A 59 -6.72 -19.98 -6.77
N PRO A 60 -5.80 -19.10 -6.30
CA PRO A 60 -5.67 -17.76 -6.89
C PRO A 60 -5.26 -17.79 -8.36
N LEU A 61 -4.44 -18.76 -8.76
CA LEU A 61 -4.06 -18.94 -10.15
C LEU A 61 -5.27 -19.37 -11.01
N ALA A 62 -6.09 -20.28 -10.50
CA ALA A 62 -7.34 -20.67 -11.17
C ALA A 62 -8.32 -19.50 -11.30
N ASP A 63 -8.39 -18.64 -10.27
CA ASP A 63 -9.22 -17.43 -10.30
C ASP A 63 -8.69 -16.42 -11.34
N LEU A 64 -7.37 -16.24 -11.46
CA LEU A 64 -6.76 -15.40 -12.49
C LEU A 64 -7.06 -15.92 -13.91
N ILE A 65 -6.92 -17.22 -14.13
CA ILE A 65 -7.24 -17.85 -15.41
C ILE A 65 -8.74 -17.65 -15.74
N LYS A 66 -9.62 -17.84 -14.76
CA LYS A 66 -11.05 -17.59 -14.93
C LYS A 66 -11.34 -16.14 -15.33
N LEU A 67 -10.71 -15.16 -14.70
CA LEU A 67 -10.88 -13.74 -15.01
C LEU A 67 -10.33 -13.38 -16.40
N HIS A 68 -9.27 -14.06 -16.86
CA HIS A 68 -8.69 -13.86 -18.19
C HIS A 68 -9.63 -14.34 -19.32
N PHE A 69 -10.29 -15.48 -19.12
CA PHE A 69 -11.21 -16.04 -20.11
C PHE A 69 -12.66 -15.55 -19.95
N LYS A 70 -12.95 -14.78 -18.90
CA LYS A 70 -14.29 -14.21 -18.70
C LYS A 70 -14.55 -13.10 -19.71
N GLU A 71 -15.77 -13.08 -20.25
CA GLU A 71 -16.23 -12.06 -21.18
C GLU A 71 -16.11 -10.65 -20.58
N ASP A 72 -15.53 -9.74 -21.35
CA ASP A 72 -15.32 -8.34 -20.96
C ASP A 72 -16.41 -7.47 -21.56
N ILE A 73 -17.44 -7.20 -20.77
CA ILE A 73 -18.62 -6.47 -21.17
C ILE A 73 -18.42 -4.97 -20.94
N VAL A 74 -18.73 -4.16 -21.94
CA VAL A 74 -18.77 -2.69 -21.84
C VAL A 74 -20.22 -2.25 -22.01
N PRO A 75 -20.83 -1.55 -21.04
CA PRO A 75 -22.20 -1.06 -21.16
C PRO A 75 -22.35 -0.12 -22.37
N ASP A 76 -23.47 -0.21 -23.09
CA ASP A 76 -23.71 0.57 -24.31
C ASP A 76 -23.69 2.09 -24.08
N LYS A 77 -24.16 2.53 -22.90
CA LYS A 77 -24.26 3.94 -22.51
C LYS A 77 -23.00 4.45 -21.80
N ALA A 78 -21.99 3.62 -21.61
CA ALA A 78 -20.73 4.00 -20.98
C ALA A 78 -19.84 4.82 -21.93
N ASP A 79 -19.03 5.74 -21.38
CA ASP A 79 -17.94 6.35 -22.13
C ASP A 79 -16.83 5.30 -22.31
N LYS A 80 -16.79 4.71 -23.50
CA LYS A 80 -15.93 3.55 -23.81
C LYS A 80 -14.44 3.83 -23.62
N LEU A 81 -13.99 5.07 -23.89
CA LEU A 81 -12.57 5.42 -23.74
C LEU A 81 -12.18 5.49 -22.26
N ILE A 82 -12.93 6.26 -21.49
CA ILE A 82 -12.65 6.47 -20.06
C ILE A 82 -12.87 5.18 -19.29
N PHE A 83 -13.92 4.41 -19.62
CA PHE A 83 -14.19 3.11 -19.02
C PHE A 83 -13.04 2.11 -19.18
N LYS A 84 -12.37 2.12 -20.35
CA LYS A 84 -11.18 1.28 -20.59
C LYS A 84 -9.92 1.79 -19.91
N LEU A 85 -9.76 3.10 -19.75
CA LEU A 85 -8.57 3.71 -19.17
C LEU A 85 -8.60 3.75 -17.63
N ALA A 86 -9.78 3.82 -17.01
CA ALA A 86 -9.92 3.97 -15.57
C ALA A 86 -9.18 2.90 -14.75
N PRO A 87 -9.24 1.59 -15.07
CA PRO A 87 -8.46 0.58 -14.35
C PRO A 87 -6.94 0.79 -14.45
N LEU A 88 -6.46 1.28 -15.60
CA LEU A 88 -5.04 1.59 -15.81
C LEU A 88 -4.62 2.83 -15.01
N LEU A 89 -5.51 3.84 -14.91
CA LEU A 89 -5.26 5.03 -14.10
C LEU A 89 -5.22 4.72 -12.60
N ALA A 90 -5.85 3.67 -12.13
CA ALA A 90 -5.70 3.17 -10.77
C ALA A 90 -4.39 2.36 -10.60
N LEU A 91 -4.06 1.52 -11.58
CA LEU A 91 -2.95 0.58 -11.51
C LEU A 91 -1.58 1.24 -11.71
N ILE A 92 -1.43 2.12 -12.70
CA ILE A 92 -0.14 2.74 -13.05
C ILE A 92 0.45 3.50 -11.87
N PRO A 93 -0.29 4.38 -11.15
CA PRO A 93 0.25 5.05 -9.97
C PRO A 93 0.65 4.07 -8.87
N ALA A 94 -0.15 3.02 -8.62
CA ALA A 94 0.16 2.02 -7.60
C ALA A 94 1.51 1.32 -7.85
N PHE A 95 1.87 1.08 -9.11
CA PHE A 95 3.19 0.53 -9.49
C PHE A 95 4.29 1.59 -9.46
N ALA A 96 4.01 2.80 -9.92
CA ALA A 96 4.99 3.88 -10.01
C ALA A 96 5.56 4.30 -8.65
N VAL A 97 4.78 4.19 -7.58
CA VAL A 97 5.23 4.44 -6.21
C VAL A 97 6.48 3.65 -5.84
N PHE A 98 6.63 2.42 -6.35
CA PHE A 98 7.75 1.53 -6.01
C PHE A 98 9.10 1.95 -6.57
N VAL A 99 9.15 2.94 -7.44
CA VAL A 99 10.42 3.52 -7.92
C VAL A 99 11.21 4.16 -6.79
N ALA A 100 10.53 4.76 -5.80
CA ALA A 100 11.15 5.43 -4.66
C ALA A 100 11.24 4.57 -3.38
N ILE A 101 10.56 3.43 -3.33
CA ILE A 101 10.52 2.58 -2.13
C ILE A 101 11.78 1.72 -2.02
N PRO A 102 12.58 1.85 -0.93
CA PRO A 102 13.71 0.99 -0.67
C PRO A 102 13.27 -0.29 0.05
N PHE A 103 13.83 -1.44 -0.37
CA PHE A 103 13.60 -2.75 0.27
C PHE A 103 14.76 -3.20 1.16
N GLY A 104 15.86 -2.48 1.13
CA GLY A 104 17.08 -2.75 1.87
C GLY A 104 18.18 -1.83 1.40
N ASP A 105 19.34 -1.93 2.03
CA ASP A 105 20.51 -1.13 1.68
C ASP A 105 21.20 -1.68 0.42
N SER A 106 22.10 -2.64 0.54
CA SER A 106 22.79 -3.26 -0.59
C SER A 106 22.98 -4.76 -0.39
N ILE A 107 23.05 -5.49 -1.50
CA ILE A 107 23.43 -6.91 -1.52
C ILE A 107 24.60 -7.08 -2.49
N THR A 108 25.64 -7.79 -2.05
CA THR A 108 26.72 -8.21 -2.94
C THR A 108 26.26 -9.39 -3.80
N LEU A 109 26.20 -9.20 -5.11
CA LEU A 109 25.92 -10.28 -6.04
C LEU A 109 27.20 -11.09 -6.28
N PRO A 110 27.24 -12.39 -5.89
CA PRO A 110 28.46 -13.21 -5.99
C PRO A 110 28.90 -13.46 -7.43
N LEU A 111 27.97 -13.35 -8.41
CA LEU A 111 28.25 -13.54 -9.84
C LEU A 111 29.02 -12.38 -10.47
N ILE A 112 28.86 -11.16 -9.98
CA ILE A 112 29.41 -9.94 -10.60
C ILE A 112 30.38 -9.24 -9.63
N ASN A 113 30.50 -9.71 -8.37
CA ASN A 113 31.25 -9.07 -7.27
C ASN A 113 30.95 -7.55 -7.16
N LYS A 114 29.71 -7.15 -7.47
CA LYS A 114 29.25 -5.76 -7.38
C LYS A 114 28.20 -5.64 -6.27
N GLU A 115 28.31 -4.59 -5.48
CA GLU A 115 27.24 -4.21 -4.56
C GLU A 115 26.09 -3.60 -5.35
N VAL A 116 24.90 -4.19 -5.20
CA VAL A 116 23.66 -3.72 -5.84
C VAL A 116 22.71 -3.24 -4.76
N THR A 117 22.29 -1.99 -4.85
CA THR A 117 21.30 -1.40 -3.96
C THR A 117 19.92 -2.03 -4.19
N LEU A 118 19.16 -2.24 -3.09
CA LEU A 118 17.80 -2.82 -3.14
C LEU A 118 16.72 -1.75 -3.34
N TYR A 119 17.03 -0.69 -4.03
CA TYR A 119 16.11 0.35 -4.47
C TYR A 119 16.39 0.71 -5.93
N ILE A 120 15.37 1.21 -6.62
CA ILE A 120 15.50 1.64 -8.02
C ILE A 120 16.16 3.02 -8.05
N SER A 121 15.64 3.96 -7.26
CA SER A 121 16.15 5.31 -7.13
C SER A 121 16.08 5.78 -5.69
N ASP A 122 17.15 6.41 -5.19
CA ASP A 122 17.12 7.16 -3.94
C ASP A 122 16.82 8.62 -4.28
N MET A 123 15.64 9.07 -3.87
CA MET A 123 15.16 10.43 -4.12
C MET A 123 15.20 11.22 -2.81
N ASN A 124 15.85 12.39 -2.82
CA ASN A 124 15.85 13.31 -1.66
C ASN A 124 14.44 13.70 -1.21
N VAL A 125 13.47 13.66 -2.12
CA VAL A 125 12.04 13.94 -1.87
C VAL A 125 11.17 12.69 -2.04
N GLY A 126 11.71 11.52 -1.73
CA GLY A 126 11.06 10.23 -1.93
C GLY A 126 9.69 10.11 -1.27
N LEU A 127 9.54 10.64 -0.03
CA LEU A 127 8.26 10.68 0.67
C LEU A 127 7.19 11.49 -0.07
N LEU A 128 7.54 12.68 -0.59
CA LEU A 128 6.60 13.49 -1.38
C LEU A 128 6.23 12.80 -2.69
N TYR A 129 7.19 12.15 -3.34
CA TYR A 129 6.92 11.37 -4.54
C TYR A 129 5.90 10.27 -4.29
N VAL A 130 6.10 9.46 -3.24
CA VAL A 130 5.20 8.36 -2.86
C VAL A 130 3.77 8.88 -2.64
N LEU A 131 3.59 9.93 -1.82
CA LEU A 131 2.27 10.50 -1.55
C LEU A 131 1.63 11.08 -2.82
N SER A 132 2.37 11.85 -3.61
CA SER A 132 1.84 12.50 -4.81
C SER A 132 1.45 11.51 -5.91
N ILE A 133 2.20 10.42 -6.07
CA ILE A 133 1.86 9.40 -7.07
C ILE A 133 0.70 8.52 -6.58
N ALA A 134 0.65 8.18 -5.27
CA ALA A 134 -0.46 7.42 -4.71
C ALA A 134 -1.79 8.13 -4.91
N SER A 135 -1.86 9.45 -4.67
CA SER A 135 -3.09 10.24 -4.85
C SER A 135 -3.61 10.26 -6.30
N LEU A 136 -2.76 10.06 -7.31
CA LEU A 136 -3.24 9.92 -8.69
C LEU A 136 -4.13 8.69 -8.91
N GLY A 137 -3.99 7.65 -8.07
CA GLY A 137 -4.84 6.45 -8.13
C GLY A 137 -6.32 6.75 -7.90
N ILE A 138 -6.65 7.81 -7.15
CA ILE A 138 -8.03 8.26 -6.87
C ILE A 138 -8.80 8.55 -8.17
N TYR A 139 -8.11 9.16 -9.15
CA TYR A 139 -8.75 9.46 -10.44
C TYR A 139 -9.23 8.20 -11.18
N GLY A 140 -8.53 7.08 -11.03
CA GLY A 140 -8.97 5.79 -11.59
C GLY A 140 -10.33 5.36 -11.06
N MET A 141 -10.57 5.52 -9.76
CA MET A 141 -11.84 5.15 -9.12
C MET A 141 -12.99 6.13 -9.48
N ILE A 142 -12.71 7.45 -9.46
CA ILE A 142 -13.69 8.48 -9.85
C ILE A 142 -14.14 8.28 -11.29
N LEU A 143 -13.18 8.18 -12.20
CA LEU A 143 -13.46 8.04 -13.63
C LEU A 143 -14.08 6.67 -13.94
N GLY A 144 -13.72 5.63 -13.20
CA GLY A 144 -14.35 4.30 -13.29
C GLY A 144 -15.83 4.36 -12.95
N GLY A 145 -16.19 4.97 -11.84
CA GLY A 145 -17.58 5.14 -11.44
C GLY A 145 -18.37 6.06 -12.37
N TRP A 146 -17.76 7.15 -12.84
CA TRP A 146 -18.41 8.12 -13.72
C TRP A 146 -18.65 7.58 -15.13
N SER A 147 -17.65 6.92 -15.72
CA SER A 147 -17.71 6.41 -17.10
C SER A 147 -18.72 5.29 -17.31
N ALA A 148 -19.06 4.55 -16.26
CA ALA A 148 -20.01 3.45 -16.30
C ALA A 148 -21.47 3.88 -16.59
N ASN A 149 -21.80 5.17 -16.45
CA ASN A 149 -23.13 5.75 -16.59
C ASN A 149 -24.21 5.03 -15.76
N SER A 150 -23.81 4.51 -14.59
CA SER A 150 -24.67 3.88 -13.60
C SER A 150 -24.77 4.76 -12.36
N LYS A 151 -25.98 4.93 -11.83
CA LYS A 151 -26.20 5.74 -10.61
C LYS A 151 -25.43 5.19 -9.41
N TYR A 152 -25.41 3.87 -9.27
CA TYR A 152 -24.72 3.19 -8.17
C TYR A 152 -23.19 3.31 -8.31
N ALA A 153 -22.67 3.11 -9.53
CA ALA A 153 -21.25 3.25 -9.80
C ALA A 153 -20.76 4.68 -9.55
N LEU A 154 -21.52 5.70 -9.99
CA LEU A 154 -21.20 7.11 -9.75
C LEU A 154 -21.18 7.44 -8.25
N LEU A 155 -22.21 7.04 -7.50
CA LEU A 155 -22.27 7.28 -6.06
C LEU A 155 -21.15 6.54 -5.30
N GLY A 156 -20.83 5.32 -5.72
CA GLY A 156 -19.69 4.56 -5.18
C GLY A 156 -18.37 5.27 -5.40
N GLY A 157 -18.11 5.73 -6.63
CA GLY A 157 -16.90 6.47 -6.99
C GLY A 157 -16.77 7.80 -6.22
N LEU A 158 -17.87 8.57 -6.06
CA LEU A 158 -17.88 9.81 -5.28
C LEU A 158 -17.63 9.56 -3.78
N ARG A 159 -18.20 8.52 -3.20
CA ARG A 159 -17.95 8.16 -1.79
C ARG A 159 -16.51 7.72 -1.57
N SER A 160 -15.96 6.88 -2.46
CA SER A 160 -14.57 6.45 -2.42
C SER A 160 -13.61 7.64 -2.46
N SER A 161 -13.80 8.53 -3.42
CA SER A 161 -12.93 9.68 -3.59
C SER A 161 -13.00 10.65 -2.40
N ALA A 162 -14.19 10.92 -1.88
CA ALA A 162 -14.35 11.77 -0.70
C ALA A 162 -13.67 11.18 0.54
N GLN A 163 -13.75 9.85 0.71
CA GLN A 163 -13.05 9.13 1.76
C GLN A 163 -11.54 9.27 1.60
N MET A 164 -10.99 8.85 0.46
CA MET A 164 -9.54 8.85 0.21
C MET A 164 -8.94 10.24 0.37
N ILE A 165 -9.50 11.29 -0.27
CA ILE A 165 -9.01 12.67 -0.15
C ILE A 165 -9.02 13.14 1.30
N SER A 166 -10.06 12.82 2.07
CA SER A 166 -10.16 13.24 3.47
C SER A 166 -9.11 12.58 4.36
N TYR A 167 -8.84 11.31 4.16
CA TYR A 167 -7.86 10.56 4.95
C TYR A 167 -6.42 10.75 4.48
N GLU A 168 -6.21 11.06 3.20
CA GLU A 168 -4.91 11.46 2.65
C GLU A 168 -4.35 12.71 3.36
N VAL A 169 -5.22 13.67 3.73
CA VAL A 169 -4.80 14.83 4.53
C VAL A 169 -4.27 14.39 5.91
N ALA A 170 -4.97 13.50 6.59
CA ALA A 170 -4.53 13.01 7.90
C ALA A 170 -3.24 12.17 7.80
N LEU A 171 -3.13 11.35 6.75
CA LEU A 171 -1.94 10.55 6.46
C LEU A 171 -0.73 11.44 6.16
N SER A 172 -0.92 12.48 5.36
CA SER A 172 0.13 13.47 5.05
C SER A 172 0.63 14.17 6.31
N PHE A 173 -0.23 14.53 7.26
CA PHE A 173 0.19 15.08 8.54
C PHE A 173 0.99 14.08 9.37
N ALA A 174 0.61 12.80 9.38
CA ALA A 174 1.38 11.78 10.08
C ALA A 174 2.79 11.61 9.47
N VAL A 175 2.89 11.68 8.14
CA VAL A 175 4.19 11.66 7.43
C VAL A 175 5.02 12.89 7.76
N VAL A 176 4.42 14.10 7.81
CA VAL A 176 5.10 15.33 8.24
C VAL A 176 5.66 15.16 9.66
N GLY A 177 4.91 14.54 10.58
CA GLY A 177 5.41 14.24 11.92
C GLY A 177 6.68 13.40 11.92
N VAL A 178 6.73 12.36 11.07
CA VAL A 178 7.94 11.53 10.91
C VAL A 178 9.09 12.32 10.29
N VAL A 179 8.82 13.14 9.26
CA VAL A 179 9.82 14.03 8.66
C VAL A 179 10.41 14.98 9.70
N MET A 180 9.58 15.54 10.58
CA MET A 180 10.06 16.37 11.69
C MET A 180 10.96 15.59 12.65
N MET A 181 10.72 14.28 12.85
CA MET A 181 11.54 13.43 13.72
C MET A 181 12.85 13.01 13.06
N SER A 182 12.85 12.65 11.79
CA SER A 182 14.01 12.17 11.02
C SER A 182 14.82 13.30 10.37
N ASN A 183 14.24 14.49 10.20
CA ASN A 183 14.81 15.65 9.50
C ASN A 183 15.19 15.35 8.03
N SER A 184 14.50 14.41 7.40
CA SER A 184 14.73 14.03 6.00
C SER A 184 13.43 13.63 5.30
N LEU A 185 13.38 13.85 3.98
CA LEU A 185 12.33 13.40 3.07
C LEU A 185 12.76 12.15 2.27
N SER A 186 14.04 11.73 2.36
CA SER A 186 14.54 10.50 1.78
C SER A 186 14.11 9.30 2.62
N LEU A 187 13.54 8.29 1.99
CA LEU A 187 13.11 7.05 2.66
C LEU A 187 14.29 6.27 3.23
N VAL A 188 15.44 6.32 2.57
CA VAL A 188 16.67 5.65 3.03
C VAL A 188 17.21 6.32 4.30
N GLU A 189 17.25 7.66 4.32
CA GLU A 189 17.69 8.41 5.48
C GLU A 189 16.73 8.28 6.68
N VAL A 190 15.42 8.21 6.43
CA VAL A 190 14.41 7.94 7.46
C VAL A 190 14.67 6.58 8.13
N VAL A 191 15.02 5.54 7.37
CA VAL A 191 15.40 4.25 7.96
C VAL A 191 16.74 4.36 8.68
N GLY A 192 17.71 5.08 8.11
CA GLY A 192 19.02 5.31 8.71
C GLY A 192 18.94 6.01 10.08
N SER A 193 18.02 6.97 10.25
CA SER A 193 17.81 7.67 11.53
C SER A 193 17.26 6.76 12.63
N GLN A 194 16.70 5.61 12.29
CA GLN A 194 16.12 4.62 13.21
C GLN A 194 17.09 3.45 13.53
N ASN A 195 18.39 3.61 13.32
CA ASN A 195 19.41 2.65 13.69
C ASN A 195 19.63 2.64 15.21
N GLY A 196 19.68 1.46 15.85
CA GLY A 196 19.93 1.32 17.29
C GLY A 196 18.91 0.48 18.04
N GLY A 197 18.13 -0.35 17.32
CA GLY A 197 17.14 -1.27 17.92
C GLY A 197 15.79 -0.61 18.21
N LEU A 198 14.95 -1.30 18.99
CA LEU A 198 13.55 -0.89 19.25
C LEU A 198 13.40 0.53 19.81
N GLN A 199 14.38 1.00 20.60
CA GLN A 199 14.30 2.31 21.26
C GLN A 199 14.52 3.49 20.30
N SER A 200 15.21 3.25 19.17
CA SER A 200 15.46 4.27 18.16
C SER A 200 14.37 4.38 17.10
N TRP A 201 13.40 3.47 17.12
CA TRP A 201 12.29 3.51 16.16
C TRP A 201 11.37 4.69 16.45
N ASN A 202 10.85 5.30 15.40
CA ASN A 202 9.96 6.45 15.52
C ASN A 202 8.71 6.18 16.36
N ILE A 203 8.22 4.94 16.38
CA ILE A 203 7.10 4.56 17.24
C ILE A 203 7.45 4.62 18.73
N ALA A 204 8.71 4.44 19.11
CA ALA A 204 9.16 4.48 20.51
C ALA A 204 9.40 5.90 21.03
N TYR A 205 9.33 6.92 20.18
CA TYR A 205 9.57 8.31 20.55
C TYR A 205 8.36 8.90 21.32
N LEU A 206 8.32 8.66 22.63
CA LEU A 206 7.21 9.09 23.48
C LEU A 206 7.20 10.60 23.73
N PRO A 207 6.02 11.25 23.79
CA PRO A 207 4.66 10.69 23.60
C PRO A 207 4.16 10.72 22.16
N VAL A 208 4.89 11.36 21.24
CA VAL A 208 4.40 11.72 19.90
C VAL A 208 4.40 10.56 18.89
N GLY A 209 5.38 9.65 18.98
CA GLY A 209 5.53 8.54 18.04
C GLY A 209 4.31 7.61 17.95
N PRO A 210 3.79 7.09 19.08
CA PRO A 210 2.60 6.24 19.06
C PRO A 210 1.36 6.94 18.52
N VAL A 211 1.23 8.26 18.77
CA VAL A 211 0.10 9.06 18.25
C VAL A 211 0.19 9.18 16.73
N TRP A 212 1.39 9.48 16.18
CA TRP A 212 1.62 9.49 14.74
C TRP A 212 1.33 8.15 14.09
N PHE A 213 1.78 7.07 14.74
CA PHE A 213 1.51 5.72 14.24
C PHE A 213 0.01 5.39 14.22
N ALA A 214 -0.73 5.76 15.27
CA ALA A 214 -2.17 5.54 15.33
C ALA A 214 -2.92 6.33 14.24
N ILE A 215 -2.56 7.60 14.02
CA ILE A 215 -3.13 8.42 12.94
C ILE A 215 -2.81 7.79 11.57
N PHE A 216 -1.55 7.43 11.34
CA PHE A 216 -1.11 6.76 10.12
C PHE A 216 -1.90 5.47 9.88
N LEU A 217 -2.01 4.60 10.87
CA LEU A 217 -2.67 3.30 10.74
C LEU A 217 -4.15 3.42 10.37
N ILE A 218 -4.88 4.35 11.02
CA ILE A 218 -6.29 4.59 10.73
C ILE A 218 -6.47 5.20 9.33
N ALA A 219 -5.65 6.19 8.98
CA ALA A 219 -5.69 6.82 7.67
C ALA A 219 -5.34 5.84 6.55
N ALA A 220 -4.33 5.01 6.77
CA ALA A 220 -3.88 3.96 5.87
C ALA A 220 -4.96 2.90 5.59
N LEU A 221 -5.68 2.45 6.62
CA LEU A 221 -6.82 1.54 6.45
C LEU A 221 -7.93 2.16 5.59
N ALA A 222 -8.19 3.46 5.77
CA ALA A 222 -9.20 4.17 5.01
C ALA A 222 -8.77 4.42 3.55
N GLU A 223 -7.49 4.64 3.30
CA GLU A 223 -6.94 4.84 1.95
C GLU A 223 -6.99 3.55 1.11
N VAL A 224 -6.77 2.39 1.73
CA VAL A 224 -6.85 1.08 1.05
C VAL A 224 -8.29 0.61 0.86
N ASN A 225 -9.31 1.38 1.28
CA ASN A 225 -10.73 1.03 1.20
C ASN A 225 -11.06 -0.35 1.81
N ARG A 226 -10.34 -0.76 2.86
CA ARG A 226 -10.57 -2.04 3.54
C ARG A 226 -11.47 -1.88 4.77
N ILE A 227 -12.24 -2.91 5.12
CA ILE A 227 -13.02 -2.94 6.36
C ILE A 227 -12.10 -2.57 7.54
N PRO A 228 -12.53 -1.66 8.43
CA PRO A 228 -13.89 -1.14 8.67
C PRO A 228 -14.34 0.04 7.77
N PHE A 229 -13.50 0.50 6.83
CA PHE A 229 -13.72 1.69 5.99
C PHE A 229 -14.08 1.36 4.53
N ASP A 230 -14.56 0.16 4.25
CA ASP A 230 -14.96 -0.38 2.95
C ASP A 230 -16.38 0.09 2.56
N LEU A 231 -16.56 1.39 2.44
CA LEU A 231 -17.86 1.99 2.08
C LEU A 231 -18.12 2.01 0.56
N PRO A 232 -17.08 2.14 -0.30
CA PRO A 232 -17.29 2.19 -1.74
C PRO A 232 -17.73 0.87 -2.34
N GLU A 233 -17.32 -0.27 -1.74
CA GLU A 233 -17.57 -1.62 -2.25
C GLU A 233 -18.69 -2.36 -1.50
N ASP A 234 -19.40 -1.67 -0.60
CA ASP A 234 -20.43 -2.29 0.20
C ASP A 234 -21.58 -2.82 -0.67
N GLU A 235 -21.61 -4.13 -0.86
CA GLU A 235 -22.65 -4.83 -1.60
C GLU A 235 -24.05 -4.59 -1.02
N GLY A 236 -24.14 -4.34 0.28
CA GLY A 236 -25.40 -4.11 0.97
C GLY A 236 -26.05 -2.76 0.65
N THR A 237 -25.28 -1.73 0.27
CA THR A 237 -25.77 -0.37 0.04
C THR A 237 -25.68 0.09 -1.43
N LEU A 238 -24.62 -0.27 -2.13
CA LEU A 238 -24.30 0.23 -3.48
C LEU A 238 -23.97 -0.87 -4.51
N ALA A 239 -24.35 -2.11 -4.25
CA ALA A 239 -24.22 -3.27 -5.16
C ALA A 239 -22.79 -3.65 -5.57
N ALA A 240 -21.75 -3.05 -5.28
CA ALA A 240 -20.32 -3.14 -5.52
C ALA A 240 -19.71 -1.79 -5.95
N GLY A 241 -20.42 -0.69 -5.75
CA GLY A 241 -19.92 0.65 -5.96
C GLY A 241 -19.38 0.88 -7.38
N TYR A 242 -18.17 1.44 -7.49
CA TYR A 242 -17.56 1.76 -8.79
C TYR A 242 -17.19 0.52 -9.62
N HIS A 243 -17.05 -0.66 -9.01
CA HIS A 243 -16.78 -1.93 -9.70
C HIS A 243 -18.00 -2.58 -10.36
N THR A 244 -19.20 -2.10 -10.09
CA THR A 244 -20.47 -2.76 -10.47
C THR A 244 -20.54 -3.19 -11.94
N GLU A 245 -20.05 -2.35 -12.85
CA GLU A 245 -20.11 -2.59 -14.29
C GLU A 245 -18.83 -3.24 -14.86
N TYR A 246 -17.81 -3.42 -14.04
CA TYR A 246 -16.55 -3.99 -14.49
C TYR A 246 -16.53 -5.51 -14.37
N SER A 247 -16.01 -6.18 -15.40
CA SER A 247 -15.86 -7.64 -15.44
C SER A 247 -14.50 -8.06 -16.00
N GLY A 248 -14.19 -9.37 -15.91
CA GLY A 248 -12.98 -9.94 -16.49
C GLY A 248 -11.68 -9.31 -15.98
N LEU A 249 -10.75 -9.04 -16.90
CA LEU A 249 -9.43 -8.48 -16.58
C LEU A 249 -9.50 -7.04 -16.04
N ARG A 250 -10.48 -6.23 -16.44
CA ARG A 250 -10.60 -4.86 -15.94
C ARG A 250 -10.93 -4.82 -14.47
N PHE A 251 -11.82 -5.70 -14.01
CA PHE A 251 -12.06 -5.90 -12.58
C PHE A 251 -10.78 -6.37 -11.87
N ALA A 252 -10.03 -7.31 -12.49
CA ALA A 252 -8.78 -7.79 -11.92
C ALA A 252 -7.73 -6.67 -11.73
N PHE A 253 -7.68 -5.67 -12.62
CA PHE A 253 -6.77 -4.53 -12.50
C PHE A 253 -7.11 -3.62 -11.31
N PHE A 254 -8.37 -3.38 -11.01
CA PHE A 254 -8.77 -2.67 -9.80
C PHE A 254 -8.39 -3.48 -8.56
N MET A 255 -8.71 -4.77 -8.50
CA MET A 255 -8.31 -5.65 -7.40
C MET A 255 -6.78 -5.69 -7.22
N LEU A 256 -6.03 -5.76 -8.32
CA LEU A 256 -4.56 -5.72 -8.28
C LEU A 256 -4.07 -4.40 -7.66
N SER A 257 -4.63 -3.24 -8.08
CA SER A 257 -4.24 -1.94 -7.54
C SER A 257 -4.49 -1.83 -6.04
N GLU A 258 -5.57 -2.41 -5.51
CA GLU A 258 -5.87 -2.44 -4.07
C GLU A 258 -4.88 -3.29 -3.27
N TYR A 259 -4.54 -4.50 -3.76
CA TYR A 259 -3.53 -5.32 -3.08
C TYR A 259 -2.16 -4.67 -3.10
N VAL A 260 -1.81 -4.02 -4.21
CA VAL A 260 -0.55 -3.25 -4.32
C VAL A 260 -0.58 -2.05 -3.39
N ALA A 261 -1.69 -1.31 -3.28
CA ALA A 261 -1.84 -0.21 -2.33
C ALA A 261 -1.71 -0.69 -0.87
N MET A 262 -2.34 -1.82 -0.51
CA MET A 262 -2.19 -2.42 0.82
C MET A 262 -0.73 -2.79 1.12
N PHE A 263 -0.01 -3.31 0.14
CA PHE A 263 1.40 -3.62 0.27
C PHE A 263 2.24 -2.34 0.43
N THR A 264 1.98 -1.31 -0.37
CA THR A 264 2.62 0.01 -0.29
C THR A 264 2.48 0.63 1.10
N VAL A 265 1.25 0.70 1.61
CA VAL A 265 0.97 1.27 2.93
C VAL A 265 1.63 0.46 4.05
N SER A 266 1.65 -0.88 3.93
CA SER A 266 2.35 -1.74 4.89
C SER A 266 3.85 -1.49 4.91
N ILE A 267 4.46 -1.33 3.75
CA ILE A 267 5.88 -0.97 3.61
C ILE A 267 6.14 0.42 4.21
N MET A 268 5.32 1.41 3.86
CA MET A 268 5.45 2.76 4.40
C MET A 268 5.34 2.78 5.93
N GLY A 269 4.43 2.01 6.52
CA GLY A 269 4.33 1.85 7.97
C GLY A 269 5.61 1.29 8.59
N VAL A 270 6.21 0.29 7.94
CA VAL A 270 7.49 -0.31 8.40
C VAL A 270 8.65 0.67 8.27
N ILE A 271 8.76 1.40 7.17
CA ILE A 271 9.83 2.39 6.93
C ILE A 271 9.71 3.56 7.90
N LEU A 272 8.50 4.10 8.07
CA LEU A 272 8.28 5.31 8.84
C LEU A 272 8.37 5.08 10.35
N PHE A 273 7.90 3.93 10.87
CA PHE A 273 7.70 3.73 12.30
C PHE A 273 8.48 2.57 12.90
N PHE A 274 8.87 1.56 12.12
CA PHE A 274 9.48 0.34 12.62
C PHE A 274 10.91 0.10 12.09
N GLY A 275 11.60 1.16 11.69
CA GLY A 275 13.01 1.11 11.32
C GLY A 275 13.32 0.31 10.05
N GLY A 276 12.36 0.14 9.13
CA GLY A 276 12.59 -0.51 7.84
C GLY A 276 13.24 -1.89 7.99
N TRP A 277 14.41 -2.06 7.41
CA TRP A 277 15.20 -3.31 7.46
C TRP A 277 16.05 -3.48 8.72
N ASN A 278 16.08 -2.49 9.64
CA ASN A 278 16.85 -2.57 10.86
C ASN A 278 16.30 -3.65 11.79
N ALA A 279 17.21 -4.43 12.41
CA ALA A 279 16.83 -5.46 13.36
C ALA A 279 16.22 -4.85 14.64
N PRO A 280 15.17 -5.44 15.21
CA PRO A 280 14.57 -4.95 16.46
C PRO A 280 15.48 -5.20 17.68
N LEU A 281 16.26 -6.28 17.64
CA LEU A 281 17.13 -6.73 18.70
C LEU A 281 18.46 -7.21 18.09
N GLU A 282 19.54 -7.00 18.80
CA GLU A 282 20.83 -7.60 18.47
C GLU A 282 20.78 -9.09 18.84
N LEU A 283 20.47 -9.93 17.84
CA LEU A 283 20.47 -11.36 18.02
C LEU A 283 21.87 -11.95 17.75
N PRO A 284 22.25 -13.03 18.45
CA PRO A 284 23.53 -13.71 18.22
C PRO A 284 23.61 -14.33 16.81
N VAL A 285 22.47 -14.54 16.16
CA VAL A 285 22.37 -15.02 14.76
C VAL A 285 22.14 -13.84 13.84
N ARG A 286 23.01 -13.65 12.86
CA ARG A 286 22.85 -12.61 11.83
C ARG A 286 21.76 -13.00 10.84
N ILE A 287 20.56 -12.49 11.04
CA ILE A 287 19.46 -12.60 10.09
C ILE A 287 19.64 -11.50 9.03
N PRO A 288 19.56 -11.81 7.73
CA PRO A 288 19.67 -10.80 6.68
C PRO A 288 18.64 -9.68 6.86
N PRO A 289 19.03 -8.38 6.65
CA PRO A 289 18.12 -7.23 6.82
C PRO A 289 16.81 -7.34 6.03
N ILE A 290 16.86 -7.92 4.83
CA ILE A 290 15.70 -8.13 3.98
C ILE A 290 14.64 -9.05 4.63
N VAL A 291 15.05 -10.02 5.44
CA VAL A 291 14.13 -10.92 6.15
C VAL A 291 13.37 -10.16 7.24
N TRP A 292 14.07 -9.27 7.97
CA TRP A 292 13.44 -8.38 8.95
C TRP A 292 12.42 -7.45 8.30
N PHE A 293 12.77 -6.89 7.15
CA PHE A 293 11.89 -6.01 6.40
C PHE A 293 10.59 -6.70 6.00
N PHE A 294 10.70 -7.81 5.24
CA PHE A 294 9.52 -8.56 4.80
C PHE A 294 8.74 -9.21 5.94
N GLY A 295 9.41 -9.60 7.02
CA GLY A 295 8.75 -10.11 8.23
C GLY A 295 7.84 -9.07 8.87
N LYS A 296 8.32 -7.82 9.03
CA LYS A 296 7.51 -6.70 9.54
C LYS A 296 6.36 -6.35 8.59
N VAL A 297 6.62 -6.29 7.28
CA VAL A 297 5.58 -6.04 6.28
C VAL A 297 4.51 -7.12 6.30
N ALA A 298 4.89 -8.38 6.42
CA ALA A 298 3.95 -9.50 6.53
C ALA A 298 3.06 -9.40 7.78
N LEU A 299 3.60 -8.93 8.92
CA LEU A 299 2.83 -8.67 10.14
C LEU A 299 1.80 -7.55 9.92
N PHE A 300 2.16 -6.47 9.21
CA PHE A 300 1.22 -5.40 8.87
C PHE A 300 0.08 -5.90 7.96
N ILE A 301 0.43 -6.63 6.91
CA ILE A 301 -0.56 -7.20 5.99
C ILE A 301 -1.48 -8.17 6.73
N TYR A 302 -0.93 -9.02 7.60
CA TYR A 302 -1.73 -9.92 8.43
C TYR A 302 -2.68 -9.15 9.35
N PHE A 303 -2.21 -8.05 9.95
CA PHE A 303 -3.02 -7.17 10.80
C PHE A 303 -4.19 -6.54 10.02
N PHE A 304 -3.97 -6.06 8.79
CA PHE A 304 -5.03 -5.54 7.93
C PHE A 304 -6.06 -6.61 7.56
N MET A 305 -5.60 -7.84 7.25
CA MET A 305 -6.49 -8.96 6.99
C MET A 305 -7.28 -9.36 8.24
N TRP A 306 -6.65 -9.35 9.42
CA TRP A 306 -7.30 -9.68 10.67
C TRP A 306 -8.40 -8.68 11.05
N ILE A 307 -8.12 -7.39 10.93
CA ILE A 307 -9.09 -6.31 11.15
C ILE A 307 -10.30 -6.46 10.22
N ARG A 308 -10.09 -6.80 8.97
CA ARG A 308 -11.15 -6.98 7.97
C ARG A 308 -12.25 -7.95 8.42
N PHE A 309 -11.88 -9.00 9.16
CA PHE A 309 -12.82 -10.04 9.58
C PHE A 309 -13.29 -9.91 11.04
N THR A 310 -12.81 -8.93 11.77
CA THR A 310 -13.11 -8.76 13.22
C THR A 310 -13.89 -7.50 13.52
N LEU A 311 -13.67 -6.40 12.80
CA LEU A 311 -14.33 -5.14 13.06
C LEU A 311 -15.60 -4.96 12.22
N PRO A 312 -16.65 -4.31 12.78
CA PRO A 312 -17.84 -3.93 12.02
C PRO A 312 -17.53 -2.73 11.11
N ARG A 313 -18.31 -2.56 10.05
CA ARG A 313 -18.23 -1.39 9.15
C ARG A 313 -18.76 -0.13 9.84
N TYR A 314 -18.13 1.01 9.52
CA TYR A 314 -18.63 2.33 9.92
C TYR A 314 -19.59 2.88 8.86
N ARG A 315 -20.48 3.79 9.29
CA ARG A 315 -21.30 4.57 8.37
C ARG A 315 -20.47 5.71 7.77
N TYR A 316 -20.84 6.17 6.60
CA TYR A 316 -20.14 7.24 5.86
C TYR A 316 -19.99 8.53 6.69
N ASP A 317 -21.08 8.96 7.38
CA ASP A 317 -21.08 10.13 8.25
C ASP A 317 -20.11 9.98 9.44
N GLN A 318 -20.07 8.82 10.07
CA GLN A 318 -19.13 8.52 11.17
C GLN A 318 -17.68 8.55 10.68
N LEU A 319 -17.42 7.94 9.54
CA LEU A 319 -16.10 7.90 8.93
C LEU A 319 -15.60 9.32 8.64
N MET A 320 -16.42 10.16 7.97
CA MET A 320 -16.04 11.56 7.70
C MET A 320 -15.85 12.37 8.98
N GLN A 321 -16.64 12.12 10.05
CA GLN A 321 -16.44 12.78 11.34
C GLN A 321 -15.13 12.36 12.01
N ILE A 322 -14.73 11.09 11.93
CA ILE A 322 -13.45 10.62 12.47
C ILE A 322 -12.29 11.33 11.75
N GLY A 323 -12.30 11.39 10.42
CA GLY A 323 -11.26 12.08 9.65
C GLY A 323 -11.12 13.55 10.02
N TRP A 324 -12.22 14.30 9.87
CA TRP A 324 -12.19 15.77 10.00
C TRP A 324 -12.20 16.28 11.43
N LYS A 325 -12.93 15.65 12.35
CA LYS A 325 -13.10 16.13 13.74
C LYS A 325 -12.12 15.52 14.73
N VAL A 326 -11.53 14.36 14.40
CA VAL A 326 -10.61 13.66 15.32
C VAL A 326 -9.20 13.61 14.77
N LEU A 327 -8.98 12.99 13.59
CA LEU A 327 -7.62 12.74 13.11
C LEU A 327 -6.90 14.03 12.71
N ILE A 328 -7.53 14.93 11.96
CA ILE A 328 -6.90 16.18 11.52
C ILE A 328 -6.58 17.09 12.72
N PRO A 329 -7.50 17.40 13.66
CA PRO A 329 -7.14 18.22 14.82
C PRO A 329 -6.08 17.56 15.72
N LEU A 330 -6.16 16.25 15.92
CA LEU A 330 -5.18 15.51 16.70
C LEU A 330 -3.79 15.56 16.05
N SER A 331 -3.72 15.44 14.72
CA SER A 331 -2.45 15.57 13.98
C SER A 331 -1.87 16.97 14.09
N MET A 332 -2.69 18.02 14.00
CA MET A 332 -2.22 19.41 14.17
C MET A 332 -1.65 19.66 15.56
N ILE A 333 -2.32 19.16 16.60
CA ILE A 333 -1.81 19.25 17.98
C ILE A 333 -0.48 18.49 18.10
N ASN A 334 -0.41 17.28 17.54
CA ASN A 334 0.80 16.47 17.63
C ASN A 334 1.99 17.08 16.86
N ILE A 335 1.77 17.81 15.75
CA ILE A 335 2.80 18.63 15.05
C ILE A 335 3.40 19.66 16.00
N ILE A 336 2.53 20.42 16.69
CA ILE A 336 2.99 21.47 17.62
C ILE A 336 3.82 20.85 18.75
N VAL A 337 3.33 19.73 19.34
CA VAL A 337 4.05 19.03 20.43
C VAL A 337 5.41 18.51 19.92
N THR A 338 5.44 17.88 18.72
CA THR A 338 6.69 17.39 18.11
C THR A 338 7.67 18.54 17.88
N GLY A 339 7.19 19.69 17.38
CA GLY A 339 8.02 20.88 17.18
C GLY A 339 8.61 21.42 18.49
N LEU A 340 7.81 21.53 19.54
CA LEU A 340 8.28 21.98 20.86
C LEU A 340 9.31 21.03 21.46
N MET A 341 9.16 19.70 21.30
CA MET A 341 10.13 18.71 21.77
C MET A 341 11.45 18.73 21.00
N ARG A 342 11.45 19.27 19.77
CA ARG A 342 12.66 19.39 18.94
C ARG A 342 13.45 20.66 19.21
N ILE A 343 12.82 21.71 19.72
CA ILE A 343 13.44 23.00 20.03
C ILE A 343 14.16 22.93 21.40
N ASN A 344 13.69 22.08 22.31
CA ASN A 344 14.32 21.81 23.61
C ASN A 344 15.34 20.68 23.51
#